data_86335861295809ced69ea0d1736ac997
#
_entry.id   86335861295809ced69ea0d1736ac997
#
_cell.length_a   1.000
_cell.length_b   1.000
_cell.length_c   1.000
_cell.angle_alpha   90.00
_cell.angle_beta   90.00
_cell.angle_gamma   90.00
#
_symmetry.space_group_name_H-M   'P 1'
#
loop_
_entity.id
_entity.type
_entity.pdbx_description
1 polymer ?
#
loop_
_entity_poly.entity_id
_entity_poly.type
_entity_poly.pdbx_seq_one_letter_code
_entity_poly.pdbx_strand_id
1 'polypeptide(L)'
;MFRRIFFIFILWWITVYYSYRMMQVDPNNCTPEEYDRWGLKWGEAAVRLAGLKIDADMGDLDPEGHYVFICNHQSNMDIPVLFEVLKKNRIRFVAKKSLFDIPIYGKALAHSGHICIDRENPRSAMKSINKAVESTKSGLSPMIFPEGTRNLNLEKLMEFKVGAMLIALKSGLPVVPIVMTNTGRIMGKGQKVLDNRPIIRVKALPVIDPSEYTIKDREKFKDDLYAMMNKAYMELLEKG
;
A
#
# COMPACT_ATOMS: atom_id res chain seq x y z
N MET A 1 -29.06 -0.14 3.31
CA MET A 1 -28.55 -1.52 3.23
C MET A 1 -28.22 -1.91 1.79
N PHE A 2 -29.16 -1.85 0.84
CA PHE A 2 -28.98 -2.23 -0.56
C PHE A 2 -27.77 -1.57 -1.27
N ARG A 3 -27.57 -0.25 -1.12
CA ARG A 3 -26.45 0.48 -1.75
C ARG A 3 -25.07 -0.07 -1.33
N ARG A 4 -24.91 -0.54 -0.08
CA ARG A 4 -23.67 -1.12 0.43
C ARG A 4 -23.39 -2.50 -0.13
N ILE A 5 -24.43 -3.35 -0.17
CA ILE A 5 -24.33 -4.70 -0.75
C ILE A 5 -24.00 -4.60 -2.24
N PHE A 6 -24.68 -3.70 -2.95
CA PHE A 6 -24.45 -3.44 -4.37
C PHE A 6 -23.02 -2.94 -4.64
N PHE A 7 -22.50 -2.02 -3.79
CA PHE A 7 -21.13 -1.57 -3.89
C PHE A 7 -20.13 -2.72 -3.73
N ILE A 8 -20.28 -3.56 -2.69
CA ILE A 8 -19.39 -4.70 -2.45
C ILE A 8 -19.45 -5.69 -3.62
N PHE A 9 -20.65 -5.94 -4.12
CA PHE A 9 -20.87 -6.83 -5.26
C PHE A 9 -20.18 -6.33 -6.53
N ILE A 10 -20.35 -5.05 -6.87
CA ILE A 10 -19.67 -4.44 -8.03
C ILE A 10 -18.16 -4.43 -7.82
N LEU A 11 -17.68 -4.05 -6.64
CA LEU A 11 -16.24 -4.04 -6.33
C LEU A 11 -15.63 -5.42 -6.48
N TRP A 12 -16.35 -6.47 -6.08
CA TRP A 12 -15.93 -7.85 -6.28
C TRP A 12 -15.83 -8.21 -7.78
N TRP A 13 -16.83 -7.87 -8.58
CA TRP A 13 -16.83 -8.15 -10.03
C TRP A 13 -15.72 -7.39 -10.77
N ILE A 14 -15.49 -6.11 -10.47
CA ILE A 14 -14.39 -5.37 -11.08
C ILE A 14 -13.04 -5.94 -10.66
N THR A 15 -12.91 -6.41 -9.41
CA THR A 15 -11.68 -7.06 -8.93
C THR A 15 -11.40 -8.35 -9.69
N VAL A 16 -12.41 -9.20 -9.87
CA VAL A 16 -12.29 -10.44 -10.68
C VAL A 16 -11.93 -10.09 -12.13
N TYR A 17 -12.62 -9.14 -12.75
CA TYR A 17 -12.36 -8.71 -14.13
C TYR A 17 -10.93 -8.22 -14.32
N TYR A 18 -10.47 -7.27 -13.51
CA TYR A 18 -9.13 -6.72 -13.65
C TYR A 18 -8.04 -7.74 -13.28
N SER A 19 -8.31 -8.63 -12.32
CA SER A 19 -7.41 -9.75 -12.02
C SER A 19 -7.25 -10.69 -13.22
N TYR A 20 -8.36 -11.02 -13.89
CA TYR A 20 -8.31 -11.82 -15.10
C TYR A 20 -7.52 -11.13 -16.22
N ARG A 21 -7.77 -9.82 -16.45
CA ARG A 21 -7.03 -9.04 -17.46
C ARG A 21 -5.54 -8.95 -17.15
N MET A 22 -5.17 -8.82 -15.88
CA MET A 22 -3.77 -8.82 -15.44
C MET A 22 -3.07 -10.14 -15.80
N MET A 23 -3.72 -11.27 -15.59
CA MET A 23 -3.16 -12.59 -15.91
C MET A 23 -2.97 -12.86 -17.41
N GLN A 24 -3.54 -12.02 -18.29
CA GLN A 24 -3.35 -12.12 -19.74
C GLN A 24 -2.10 -11.37 -20.24
N VAL A 25 -1.46 -10.58 -19.37
CA VAL A 25 -0.23 -9.87 -19.73
C VAL A 25 0.94 -10.84 -19.69
N ASP A 26 1.73 -10.90 -20.76
CA ASP A 26 2.99 -11.64 -20.76
C ASP A 26 4.10 -10.75 -20.17
N PRO A 27 4.61 -11.05 -18.97
CA PRO A 27 5.60 -10.20 -18.31
C PRO A 27 6.95 -10.17 -19.02
N ASN A 28 7.20 -11.13 -19.93
CA ASN A 28 8.45 -11.21 -20.71
C ASN A 28 8.36 -10.47 -22.04
N ASN A 29 7.15 -10.05 -22.44
CA ASN A 29 6.89 -9.43 -23.73
C ASN A 29 5.88 -8.27 -23.62
N CYS A 30 6.12 -7.37 -22.64
CA CYS A 30 5.31 -6.17 -22.44
C CYS A 30 6.19 -5.02 -21.92
N THR A 31 5.71 -3.78 -22.13
CA THR A 31 6.34 -2.61 -21.50
C THR A 31 6.00 -2.53 -20.02
N PRO A 32 6.80 -1.79 -19.21
CA PRO A 32 6.47 -1.54 -17.82
C PRO A 32 5.07 -0.96 -17.62
N GLU A 33 4.63 -0.06 -18.50
CA GLU A 33 3.31 0.59 -18.46
C GLU A 33 2.18 -0.40 -18.76
N GLU A 34 2.38 -1.30 -19.71
CA GLU A 34 1.43 -2.37 -20.02
C GLU A 34 1.28 -3.34 -18.85
N TYR A 35 2.41 -3.66 -18.20
CA TYR A 35 2.41 -4.52 -17.03
C TYR A 35 1.69 -3.91 -15.84
N ASP A 36 1.82 -2.60 -15.62
CA ASP A 36 1.21 -1.91 -14.49
C ASP A 36 -0.26 -1.50 -14.76
N ARG A 37 -0.65 -1.45 -16.04
CA ARG A 37 -1.95 -0.93 -16.52
C ARG A 37 -3.15 -1.46 -15.76
N TRP A 38 -3.25 -2.78 -15.54
CA TRP A 38 -4.48 -3.36 -15.01
C TRP A 38 -4.65 -3.15 -13.51
N GLY A 39 -3.55 -3.08 -12.76
CA GLY A 39 -3.57 -2.67 -11.36
C GLY A 39 -4.02 -1.22 -11.20
N LEU A 40 -3.48 -0.32 -12.02
CA LEU A 40 -3.86 1.10 -12.03
C LEU A 40 -5.34 1.30 -12.41
N LYS A 41 -5.81 0.63 -13.48
CA LYS A 41 -7.22 0.70 -13.88
C LYS A 41 -8.17 0.13 -12.84
N TRP A 42 -7.76 -0.92 -12.12
CA TRP A 42 -8.53 -1.42 -10.99
C TRP A 42 -8.62 -0.37 -9.88
N GLY A 43 -7.52 0.27 -9.52
CA GLY A 43 -7.47 1.33 -8.51
C GLY A 43 -8.41 2.49 -8.88
N GLU A 44 -8.28 3.01 -10.10
CA GLU A 44 -9.16 4.07 -10.64
C GLU A 44 -10.64 3.68 -10.59
N ALA A 45 -10.98 2.48 -11.05
CA ALA A 45 -12.36 2.00 -11.05
C ALA A 45 -12.93 1.87 -9.62
N ALA A 46 -12.13 1.40 -8.66
CA ALA A 46 -12.53 1.28 -7.26
C ALA A 46 -12.75 2.64 -6.59
N VAL A 47 -11.85 3.61 -6.82
CA VAL A 47 -11.97 5.00 -6.34
C VAL A 47 -13.23 5.65 -6.91
N ARG A 48 -13.46 5.52 -8.23
CA ARG A 48 -14.66 6.04 -8.91
C ARG A 48 -15.95 5.40 -8.41
N LEU A 49 -15.97 4.08 -8.26
CA LEU A 49 -17.13 3.35 -7.73
C LEU A 49 -17.48 3.79 -6.30
N ALA A 50 -16.47 3.98 -5.45
CA ALA A 50 -16.69 4.47 -4.10
C ALA A 50 -17.05 5.97 -4.05
N GLY A 51 -16.82 6.71 -5.14
CA GLY A 51 -17.04 8.16 -5.24
C GLY A 51 -16.14 8.92 -4.26
N LEU A 52 -14.87 8.51 -4.15
CA LEU A 52 -13.92 9.14 -3.24
C LEU A 52 -13.42 10.45 -3.81
N LYS A 53 -13.27 11.43 -2.93
CA LYS A 53 -12.51 12.66 -3.18
C LYS A 53 -11.16 12.50 -2.48
N ILE A 54 -10.09 12.65 -3.21
CA ILE A 54 -8.72 12.52 -2.73
C ILE A 54 -8.07 13.91 -2.76
N ASP A 55 -7.58 14.34 -1.62
CA ASP A 55 -6.75 15.52 -1.42
C ASP A 55 -5.34 15.01 -1.10
N ALA A 56 -4.43 15.10 -2.08
CA ALA A 56 -3.10 14.52 -2.00
C ALA A 56 -2.03 15.62 -2.08
N ASP A 57 -1.24 15.72 -1.02
CA ASP A 57 -0.02 16.50 -0.97
C ASP A 57 1.18 15.54 -1.06
N MET A 58 1.76 15.44 -2.25
CA MET A 58 2.91 14.56 -2.49
C MET A 58 4.24 15.31 -2.41
N GLY A 59 4.21 16.63 -2.07
CA GLY A 59 5.41 17.46 -1.98
C GLY A 59 6.25 17.42 -3.27
N ASP A 60 7.58 17.43 -3.10
CA ASP A 60 8.55 17.36 -4.20
C ASP A 60 8.92 15.93 -4.60
N LEU A 61 8.04 14.95 -4.31
CA LEU A 61 8.29 13.56 -4.68
C LEU A 61 8.41 13.41 -6.19
N ASP A 62 9.55 12.89 -6.66
CA ASP A 62 9.70 12.53 -8.06
C ASP A 62 8.70 11.41 -8.42
N PRO A 63 7.76 11.70 -9.32
CA PRO A 63 6.73 10.72 -9.68
C PRO A 63 7.29 9.49 -10.41
N GLU A 64 8.49 9.55 -10.96
CA GLU A 64 9.17 8.44 -11.60
C GLU A 64 10.31 7.86 -10.73
N GLY A 65 10.50 8.43 -9.55
CA GLY A 65 11.49 7.98 -8.58
C GLY A 65 11.23 6.57 -8.05
N HIS A 66 12.31 5.96 -7.59
CA HIS A 66 12.33 4.58 -7.11
C HIS A 66 12.56 4.57 -5.60
N TYR A 67 11.58 4.09 -4.84
CA TYR A 67 11.50 4.25 -3.39
C TYR A 67 11.03 2.98 -2.69
N VAL A 68 11.24 2.93 -1.38
CA VAL A 68 10.42 2.12 -0.47
C VAL A 68 9.35 3.01 0.12
N PHE A 69 8.09 2.76 -0.20
CA PHE A 69 6.96 3.48 0.36
C PHE A 69 6.48 2.81 1.64
N ILE A 70 6.26 3.60 2.68
CA ILE A 70 5.71 3.14 3.96
C ILE A 70 4.47 3.97 4.28
N CYS A 71 3.30 3.33 4.40
CA CYS A 71 2.03 3.99 4.63
C CYS A 71 1.26 3.34 5.79
N ASN A 72 0.52 4.11 6.58
CA ASN A 72 -0.42 3.56 7.55
C ASN A 72 -1.58 2.83 6.87
N HIS A 73 -2.26 1.94 7.59
CA HIS A 73 -3.28 1.05 7.02
C HIS A 73 -4.59 1.06 7.80
N GLN A 74 -5.67 1.53 7.17
CA GLN A 74 -6.99 1.65 7.79
C GLN A 74 -8.07 0.83 7.07
N SER A 75 -7.89 0.60 5.76
CA SER A 75 -8.97 0.16 4.89
C SER A 75 -8.48 -0.68 3.72
N ASN A 76 -9.36 -1.49 3.15
CA ASN A 76 -9.10 -2.07 1.83
C ASN A 76 -9.06 -0.99 0.73
N MET A 77 -9.61 0.20 0.99
CA MET A 77 -9.56 1.33 0.05
C MET A 77 -8.21 2.07 0.05
N ASP A 78 -7.31 1.77 0.98
CA ASP A 78 -5.94 2.33 0.96
C ASP A 78 -5.21 1.96 -0.33
N ILE A 79 -5.41 0.71 -0.79
CA ILE A 79 -4.72 0.17 -1.97
C ILE A 79 -5.12 0.92 -3.25
N PRO A 80 -6.43 1.06 -3.60
CA PRO A 80 -6.82 1.84 -4.77
C PRO A 80 -6.44 3.33 -4.66
N VAL A 81 -6.50 3.93 -3.47
CA VAL A 81 -6.06 5.33 -3.27
C VAL A 81 -4.56 5.46 -3.55
N LEU A 82 -3.73 4.54 -3.05
CA LEU A 82 -2.28 4.56 -3.30
C LEU A 82 -1.95 4.31 -4.77
N PHE A 83 -2.68 3.45 -5.47
CA PHE A 83 -2.54 3.33 -6.94
C PHE A 83 -2.88 4.63 -7.67
N GLU A 84 -3.87 5.39 -7.16
CA GLU A 84 -4.27 6.66 -7.78
C GLU A 84 -3.20 7.74 -7.58
N VAL A 85 -2.63 7.88 -6.38
CA VAL A 85 -1.67 8.95 -6.06
C VAL A 85 -0.23 8.64 -6.48
N LEU A 86 0.11 7.35 -6.66
CA LEU A 86 1.46 6.87 -7.03
C LEU A 86 1.48 6.18 -8.40
N LYS A 87 0.70 6.67 -9.36
CA LYS A 87 0.49 6.04 -10.68
C LYS A 87 1.78 5.69 -11.42
N LYS A 88 2.81 6.49 -11.27
CA LYS A 88 4.08 6.35 -12.01
C LYS A 88 5.18 5.61 -11.24
N ASN A 89 5.03 5.46 -9.92
CA ASN A 89 6.09 4.90 -9.05
C ASN A 89 6.17 3.37 -9.05
N ARG A 90 5.45 2.67 -9.91
CA ARG A 90 5.50 1.21 -10.08
C ARG A 90 5.42 0.43 -8.75
N ILE A 91 4.47 0.80 -7.89
CA ILE A 91 4.35 0.23 -6.53
C ILE A 91 3.96 -1.25 -6.53
N ARG A 92 4.54 -2.01 -5.58
CA ARG A 92 4.19 -3.42 -5.32
C ARG A 92 3.93 -3.62 -3.84
N PHE A 93 2.71 -4.00 -3.51
CA PHE A 93 2.32 -4.19 -2.11
C PHE A 93 2.93 -5.44 -1.51
N VAL A 94 3.43 -5.30 -0.27
CA VAL A 94 3.79 -6.41 0.59
C VAL A 94 2.52 -6.90 1.29
N ALA A 95 1.98 -8.02 0.83
CA ALA A 95 0.66 -8.49 1.19
C ALA A 95 0.68 -9.87 1.89
N LYS A 96 -0.32 -10.10 2.77
CA LYS A 96 -0.47 -11.34 3.55
C LYS A 96 -0.67 -12.55 2.62
N LYS A 97 -0.01 -13.68 2.95
CA LYS A 97 -0.09 -14.95 2.22
C LYS A 97 -1.52 -15.39 1.89
N SER A 98 -2.46 -15.29 2.83
CA SER A 98 -3.85 -15.68 2.60
C SER A 98 -4.57 -14.93 1.46
N LEU A 99 -4.06 -13.78 0.98
CA LEU A 99 -4.58 -13.09 -0.19
C LEU A 99 -4.15 -13.77 -1.48
N PHE A 100 -2.99 -14.42 -1.48
CA PHE A 100 -2.48 -15.18 -2.63
C PHE A 100 -3.16 -16.53 -2.79
N ASP A 101 -3.86 -17.01 -1.75
CA ASP A 101 -4.65 -18.24 -1.79
C ASP A 101 -6.06 -18.03 -2.38
N ILE A 102 -6.50 -16.77 -2.57
CA ILE A 102 -7.81 -16.44 -3.15
C ILE A 102 -7.78 -16.78 -4.66
N PRO A 103 -8.74 -17.61 -5.15
CA PRO A 103 -8.81 -17.93 -6.57
C PRO A 103 -8.86 -16.68 -7.46
N ILE A 104 -8.20 -16.70 -8.61
CA ILE A 104 -8.09 -15.59 -9.58
C ILE A 104 -7.31 -14.42 -9.02
N TYR A 105 -7.78 -13.79 -7.94
CA TYR A 105 -7.16 -12.62 -7.33
C TYR A 105 -5.73 -12.90 -6.84
N GLY A 106 -5.51 -13.99 -6.12
CA GLY A 106 -4.19 -14.36 -5.60
C GLY A 106 -3.18 -14.67 -6.72
N LYS A 107 -3.66 -15.33 -7.79
CA LYS A 107 -2.83 -15.55 -8.99
C LYS A 107 -2.46 -14.24 -9.68
N ALA A 108 -3.40 -13.30 -9.77
CA ALA A 108 -3.14 -11.97 -10.32
C ALA A 108 -2.14 -11.19 -9.48
N LEU A 109 -2.24 -11.23 -8.13
CA LEU A 109 -1.26 -10.62 -7.23
C LEU A 109 0.15 -11.18 -7.44
N ALA A 110 0.28 -12.49 -7.54
CA ALA A 110 1.57 -13.13 -7.80
C ALA A 110 2.11 -12.75 -9.17
N HIS A 111 1.26 -12.78 -10.19
CA HIS A 111 1.59 -12.47 -11.59
C HIS A 111 2.00 -10.99 -11.73
N SER A 112 1.34 -10.06 -11.06
CA SER A 112 1.68 -8.64 -11.07
C SER A 112 2.89 -8.26 -10.21
N GLY A 113 3.60 -9.23 -9.63
CA GLY A 113 4.82 -8.99 -8.86
C GLY A 113 4.61 -8.47 -7.44
N HIS A 114 3.37 -8.53 -6.89
CA HIS A 114 3.15 -8.23 -5.48
C HIS A 114 3.85 -9.24 -4.58
N ILE A 115 4.28 -8.80 -3.41
CA ILE A 115 5.17 -9.55 -2.53
C ILE A 115 4.35 -10.26 -1.45
N CYS A 116 4.36 -11.59 -1.52
CA CYS A 116 3.73 -12.43 -0.50
C CYS A 116 4.57 -12.47 0.78
N ILE A 117 3.99 -12.10 1.93
CA ILE A 117 4.64 -12.24 3.23
C ILE A 117 3.89 -13.24 4.10
N ASP A 118 4.64 -14.25 4.58
CA ASP A 118 4.20 -15.16 5.61
C ASP A 118 4.73 -14.66 6.96
N ARG A 119 3.85 -14.08 7.77
CA ARG A 119 4.21 -13.45 9.06
C ARG A 119 4.22 -14.43 10.23
N GLU A 120 3.65 -15.61 10.04
CA GLU A 120 3.51 -16.63 11.08
C GLU A 120 4.80 -17.46 11.23
N ASN A 121 5.63 -17.47 10.18
CA ASN A 121 6.90 -18.19 10.18
C ASN A 121 8.08 -17.22 9.97
N PRO A 122 8.96 -17.01 10.97
CA PRO A 122 10.08 -16.07 10.88
C PRO A 122 11.05 -16.34 9.72
N ARG A 123 11.30 -17.63 9.38
CA ARG A 123 12.16 -17.98 8.24
C ARG A 123 11.51 -17.62 6.91
N SER A 124 10.20 -17.87 6.78
CA SER A 124 9.42 -17.49 5.59
C SER A 124 9.31 -15.96 5.47
N ALA A 125 9.13 -15.25 6.59
CA ALA A 125 9.12 -13.79 6.62
C ALA A 125 10.45 -13.21 6.11
N MET A 126 11.60 -13.76 6.53
CA MET A 126 12.92 -13.32 6.04
C MET A 126 13.10 -13.58 4.53
N LYS A 127 12.62 -14.72 4.02
CA LYS A 127 12.61 -14.99 2.56
C LYS A 127 11.77 -13.96 1.80
N SER A 128 10.62 -13.59 2.35
CA SER A 128 9.74 -12.57 1.77
C SER A 128 10.39 -11.19 1.77
N ILE A 129 11.09 -10.82 2.84
CA ILE A 129 11.88 -9.58 2.91
C ILE A 129 12.95 -9.56 1.80
N ASN A 130 13.72 -10.63 1.67
CA ASN A 130 14.75 -10.72 0.63
C ASN A 130 14.14 -10.67 -0.79
N LYS A 131 12.95 -11.27 -1.00
CA LYS A 131 12.22 -11.18 -2.27
C LYS A 131 11.76 -9.73 -2.54
N ALA A 132 11.31 -9.00 -1.52
CA ALA A 132 10.97 -7.59 -1.64
C ALA A 132 12.19 -6.75 -2.05
N VAL A 133 13.33 -6.98 -1.42
CA VAL A 133 14.60 -6.34 -1.78
C VAL A 133 15.02 -6.69 -3.21
N GLU A 134 14.91 -7.95 -3.62
CA GLU A 134 15.26 -8.35 -4.98
C GLU A 134 14.37 -7.68 -6.03
N SER A 135 13.07 -7.51 -5.74
CA SER A 135 12.16 -6.84 -6.68
C SER A 135 12.53 -5.38 -6.95
N THR A 136 13.25 -4.73 -6.04
CA THR A 136 13.70 -3.34 -6.24
C THR A 136 14.72 -3.22 -7.38
N LYS A 137 15.51 -4.26 -7.63
CA LYS A 137 16.48 -4.29 -8.73
C LYS A 137 15.84 -4.22 -10.12
N SER A 138 14.55 -4.57 -10.21
CA SER A 138 13.74 -4.49 -11.44
C SER A 138 12.98 -3.18 -11.58
N GLY A 139 13.34 -2.14 -10.81
CA GLY A 139 12.67 -0.84 -10.83
C GLY A 139 11.29 -0.84 -10.17
N LEU A 140 10.96 -1.84 -9.33
CA LEU A 140 9.72 -1.89 -8.59
C LEU A 140 9.88 -1.25 -7.21
N SER A 141 8.89 -0.48 -6.79
CA SER A 141 8.87 0.23 -5.52
C SER A 141 8.00 -0.53 -4.50
N PRO A 142 8.59 -1.18 -3.47
CA PRO A 142 7.81 -1.82 -2.43
C PRO A 142 6.92 -0.82 -1.69
N MET A 143 5.62 -1.15 -1.54
CA MET A 143 4.66 -0.44 -0.70
C MET A 143 4.32 -1.29 0.51
N ILE A 144 4.56 -0.76 1.70
CA ILE A 144 4.49 -1.51 2.94
C ILE A 144 3.59 -0.81 3.94
N PHE A 145 2.70 -1.58 4.56
CA PHE A 145 1.93 -1.15 5.72
C PHE A 145 2.64 -1.65 6.99
N PRO A 146 3.36 -0.78 7.72
CA PRO A 146 4.22 -1.21 8.83
C PRO A 146 3.45 -1.72 10.03
N GLU A 147 2.18 -1.35 10.18
CA GLU A 147 1.27 -1.84 11.20
C GLU A 147 0.97 -3.34 11.08
N GLY A 148 1.12 -3.88 9.88
CA GLY A 148 0.92 -5.30 9.61
C GLY A 148 -0.54 -5.75 9.57
N THR A 149 -1.47 -4.90 9.94
CA THR A 149 -2.92 -5.11 9.85
C THR A 149 -3.62 -3.77 9.73
N ARG A 150 -4.91 -3.77 9.37
CA ARG A 150 -5.72 -2.54 9.32
C ARG A 150 -6.02 -2.05 10.73
N ASN A 151 -5.76 -0.77 10.96
CA ASN A 151 -6.05 -0.09 12.20
C ASN A 151 -7.57 0.09 12.38
N LEU A 152 -8.08 -0.28 13.55
CA LEU A 152 -9.48 -0.10 13.93
C LEU A 152 -9.72 1.23 14.63
N ASN A 153 -8.68 1.76 15.29
CA ASN A 153 -8.70 3.06 15.92
C ASN A 153 -8.19 4.10 14.92
N LEU A 154 -9.07 4.99 14.48
CA LEU A 154 -8.73 6.03 13.50
C LEU A 154 -8.18 7.30 14.14
N GLU A 155 -8.03 7.34 15.46
CA GLU A 155 -7.52 8.52 16.18
C GLU A 155 -5.99 8.56 16.28
N LYS A 156 -5.32 7.42 16.11
CA LYS A 156 -3.85 7.31 16.16
C LYS A 156 -3.36 6.14 15.33
N LEU A 157 -2.08 6.14 14.96
CA LEU A 157 -1.44 5.01 14.29
C LEU A 157 -1.26 3.82 15.25
N MET A 158 -1.25 2.61 14.72
CA MET A 158 -0.81 1.43 15.45
C MET A 158 0.71 1.36 15.50
N GLU A 159 1.22 0.59 16.44
CA GLU A 159 2.65 0.29 16.55
C GLU A 159 3.18 -0.37 15.26
N PHE A 160 4.36 0.07 14.82
CA PHE A 160 5.00 -0.45 13.62
C PHE A 160 5.75 -1.76 13.88
N LYS A 161 5.77 -2.61 12.86
CA LYS A 161 6.57 -3.84 12.84
C LYS A 161 7.90 -3.57 12.14
N VAL A 162 8.96 -4.08 12.70
CA VAL A 162 10.35 -3.88 12.22
C VAL A 162 10.62 -4.42 10.81
N GLY A 163 9.75 -5.30 10.30
CA GLY A 163 9.91 -5.89 8.97
C GLY A 163 9.96 -4.88 7.81
N ALA A 164 9.23 -3.76 7.93
CA ALA A 164 9.27 -2.68 6.94
C ALA A 164 10.66 -2.02 6.90
N MET A 165 11.25 -1.78 8.05
CA MET A 165 12.58 -1.18 8.23
C MET A 165 13.66 -2.09 7.63
N LEU A 166 13.53 -3.40 7.80
CA LEU A 166 14.47 -4.36 7.20
C LEU A 166 14.43 -4.34 5.67
N ILE A 167 13.27 -4.14 5.05
CA ILE A 167 13.17 -3.99 3.60
C ILE A 167 13.88 -2.70 3.16
N ALA A 168 13.60 -1.59 3.82
CA ALA A 168 14.22 -0.30 3.54
C ALA A 168 15.75 -0.37 3.66
N LEU A 169 16.26 -0.79 4.81
CA LEU A 169 17.70 -0.87 5.11
C LEU A 169 18.44 -1.83 4.18
N LYS A 170 17.82 -2.95 3.79
CA LYS A 170 18.45 -3.93 2.89
C LYS A 170 18.40 -3.54 1.43
N SER A 171 17.39 -2.78 1.01
CA SER A 171 17.28 -2.30 -0.37
C SER A 171 18.22 -1.12 -0.65
N GLY A 172 18.52 -0.32 0.37
CA GLY A 172 19.26 0.92 0.23
C GLY A 172 18.51 2.02 -0.54
N LEU A 173 17.25 1.80 -0.87
CA LEU A 173 16.42 2.79 -1.55
C LEU A 173 15.93 3.86 -0.57
N PRO A 174 15.83 5.13 -1.03
CA PRO A 174 15.21 6.18 -0.25
C PRO A 174 13.80 5.77 0.21
N VAL A 175 13.44 6.14 1.44
CA VAL A 175 12.15 5.80 2.05
C VAL A 175 11.22 7.00 1.99
N VAL A 176 10.03 6.80 1.46
CA VAL A 176 8.95 7.81 1.45
C VAL A 176 7.87 7.39 2.43
N PRO A 177 7.79 8.03 3.60
CA PRO A 177 6.66 7.83 4.49
C PRO A 177 5.42 8.54 3.93
N ILE A 178 4.28 7.87 3.96
CA ILE A 178 2.98 8.43 3.55
C ILE A 178 2.00 8.28 4.70
N VAL A 179 1.28 9.35 5.00
CA VAL A 179 0.16 9.30 5.94
C VAL A 179 -1.14 9.52 5.20
N MET A 180 -2.15 8.73 5.57
CA MET A 180 -3.47 8.77 4.93
C MET A 180 -4.57 8.71 6.00
N THR A 181 -5.61 9.53 5.84
CA THR A 181 -6.74 9.59 6.77
C THR A 181 -8.06 9.24 6.07
N ASN A 182 -9.07 8.92 6.87
CA ASN A 182 -10.46 8.74 6.47
C ASN A 182 -10.82 7.51 5.63
N THR A 183 -9.88 6.75 5.08
CA THR A 183 -10.20 5.52 4.33
C THR A 183 -10.90 4.48 5.20
N GLY A 184 -10.56 4.41 6.49
CA GLY A 184 -11.22 3.53 7.46
C GLY A 184 -12.72 3.75 7.56
N ARG A 185 -13.21 4.98 7.33
CA ARG A 185 -14.64 5.32 7.29
C ARG A 185 -15.35 4.84 6.03
N ILE A 186 -14.60 4.46 4.99
CA ILE A 186 -15.16 3.95 3.72
C ILE A 186 -15.32 2.44 3.75
N MET A 187 -14.27 1.70 4.12
CA MET A 187 -14.25 0.24 4.12
C MET A 187 -13.27 -0.32 5.17
N GLY A 188 -13.28 0.27 6.37
CA GLY A 188 -12.49 -0.20 7.50
C GLY A 188 -12.93 -1.59 7.97
N LYS A 189 -12.04 -2.31 8.64
CA LYS A 189 -12.35 -3.61 9.23
C LYS A 189 -13.40 -3.44 10.33
N GLY A 190 -14.55 -4.14 10.21
CA GLY A 190 -15.65 -4.04 11.17
C GLY A 190 -16.48 -2.76 11.07
N GLN A 191 -16.14 -1.84 10.17
CA GLN A 191 -16.87 -0.59 9.97
C GLN A 191 -17.99 -0.73 8.93
N LYS A 192 -18.94 0.21 8.97
CA LYS A 192 -19.98 0.32 7.94
C LYS A 192 -19.34 0.80 6.63
N VAL A 193 -19.62 0.10 5.55
CA VAL A 193 -19.11 0.45 4.21
C VAL A 193 -19.78 1.74 3.71
N LEU A 194 -19.01 2.64 3.13
CA LEU A 194 -19.44 3.92 2.55
C LEU A 194 -20.16 4.84 3.57
N ASP A 195 -19.63 4.93 4.78
CA ASP A 195 -20.16 5.87 5.75
C ASP A 195 -19.57 7.27 5.49
N ASN A 196 -20.47 8.26 5.31
CA ASN A 196 -20.21 9.71 5.16
C ASN A 196 -19.22 10.19 4.07
N ARG A 197 -18.63 9.35 3.25
CA ARG A 197 -17.70 9.70 2.15
C ARG A 197 -16.83 10.93 2.43
N PRO A 198 -15.99 10.91 3.46
CA PRO A 198 -15.13 12.03 3.78
C PRO A 198 -14.08 12.23 2.68
N ILE A 199 -13.47 13.40 2.63
CA ILE A 199 -12.29 13.63 1.81
C ILE A 199 -11.16 12.75 2.35
N ILE A 200 -10.58 11.94 1.48
CA ILE A 200 -9.39 11.17 1.78
C ILE A 200 -8.19 12.09 1.66
N ARG A 201 -7.48 12.30 2.76
CA ARG A 201 -6.25 13.10 2.73
C ARG A 201 -5.05 12.17 2.69
N VAL A 202 -4.12 12.47 1.79
CA VAL A 202 -2.87 11.74 1.62
C VAL A 202 -1.73 12.75 1.67
N LYS A 203 -0.70 12.49 2.47
CA LYS A 203 0.48 13.35 2.53
C LYS A 203 1.74 12.50 2.47
N ALA A 204 2.62 12.78 1.51
CA ALA A 204 3.99 12.30 1.53
C ALA A 204 4.80 13.17 2.51
N LEU A 205 5.64 12.52 3.29
CA LEU A 205 6.55 13.17 4.23
C LEU A 205 7.96 13.25 3.60
N PRO A 206 8.87 14.02 4.19
CA PRO A 206 10.22 14.12 3.67
C PRO A 206 10.86 12.76 3.44
N VAL A 207 11.57 12.63 2.34
CA VAL A 207 12.29 11.42 1.97
C VAL A 207 13.41 11.17 2.98
N ILE A 208 13.54 9.94 3.45
CA ILE A 208 14.56 9.52 4.41
C ILE A 208 15.61 8.70 3.66
N ASP A 209 16.88 9.05 3.83
CA ASP A 209 17.98 8.23 3.36
C ASP A 209 18.23 7.09 4.37
N PRO A 210 18.01 5.81 3.98
CA PRO A 210 18.22 4.70 4.90
C PRO A 210 19.71 4.49 5.25
N SER A 211 20.66 5.12 4.56
CA SER A 211 22.09 5.03 4.87
C SER A 211 22.46 5.65 6.22
N GLU A 212 21.60 6.51 6.77
CA GLU A 212 21.74 7.07 8.12
C GLU A 212 21.55 6.02 9.23
N TYR A 213 21.07 4.81 8.89
CA TYR A 213 20.80 3.72 9.82
C TYR A 213 21.47 2.42 9.35
N THR A 214 21.92 1.64 10.30
CA THR A 214 22.38 0.26 10.06
C THR A 214 21.26 -0.76 10.36
N ILE A 215 21.45 -2.03 9.97
CA ILE A 215 20.52 -3.10 10.33
C ILE A 215 20.37 -3.26 11.86
N LYS A 216 21.40 -2.88 12.64
CA LYS A 216 21.33 -2.90 14.12
C LYS A 216 20.41 -1.79 14.64
N ASP A 217 20.29 -0.68 13.92
CA ASP A 217 19.46 0.47 14.28
C ASP A 217 18.00 0.34 13.84
N ARG A 218 17.56 -0.82 13.35
CA ARG A 218 16.21 -1.04 12.82
C ARG A 218 15.09 -0.67 13.78
N GLU A 219 15.29 -0.85 15.11
CA GLU A 219 14.31 -0.44 16.13
C GLU A 219 14.28 1.08 16.25
N LYS A 220 15.44 1.72 16.32
CA LYS A 220 15.53 3.18 16.33
C LYS A 220 14.88 3.78 15.08
N PHE A 221 15.20 3.25 13.89
CA PHE A 221 14.57 3.69 12.64
C PHE A 221 13.04 3.56 12.67
N LYS A 222 12.53 2.44 13.21
CA LYS A 222 11.10 2.22 13.40
C LYS A 222 10.48 3.29 14.30
N ASP A 223 11.12 3.62 15.42
CA ASP A 223 10.60 4.57 16.40
C ASP A 223 10.65 6.00 15.86
N ASP A 224 11.74 6.40 15.19
CA ASP A 224 11.88 7.71 14.53
C ASP A 224 10.81 7.89 13.44
N LEU A 225 10.61 6.86 12.60
CA LEU A 225 9.61 6.85 11.54
C LEU A 225 8.18 6.91 12.10
N TYR A 226 7.90 6.13 13.16
CA TYR A 226 6.60 6.16 13.83
C TYR A 226 6.31 7.56 14.40
N ALA A 227 7.26 8.17 15.09
CA ALA A 227 7.08 9.50 15.66
C ALA A 227 6.77 10.55 14.58
N MET A 228 7.53 10.53 13.47
CA MET A 228 7.32 11.42 12.33
C MET A 228 5.93 11.22 11.70
N MET A 229 5.58 9.98 11.39
CA MET A 229 4.31 9.65 10.75
C MET A 229 3.10 9.91 11.67
N ASN A 230 3.21 9.58 12.96
CA ASN A 230 2.12 9.82 13.91
C ASN A 230 1.85 11.30 14.13
N LYS A 231 2.89 12.13 14.20
CA LYS A 231 2.73 13.60 14.25
C LYS A 231 1.98 14.12 13.03
N ALA A 232 2.43 13.76 11.84
CA ALA A 232 1.78 14.19 10.59
C ALA A 232 0.36 13.64 10.44
N TYR A 233 0.11 12.43 10.93
CA TYR A 233 -1.23 11.84 10.95
C TYR A 233 -2.20 12.63 11.83
N MET A 234 -1.77 13.04 13.04
CA MET A 234 -2.57 13.86 13.95
C MET A 234 -2.88 15.22 13.32
N GLU A 235 -1.88 15.89 12.70
CA GLU A 235 -2.08 17.16 11.99
C GLU A 235 -3.08 17.04 10.83
N LEU A 236 -3.12 15.89 10.13
CA LEU A 236 -4.10 15.65 9.07
C LEU A 236 -5.52 15.40 9.62
N LEU A 237 -5.64 14.78 10.79
CA LEU A 237 -6.94 14.57 11.43
C LEU A 237 -7.59 15.89 11.87
N GLU A 238 -6.80 16.85 12.36
CA GLU A 238 -7.28 18.17 12.80
C GLU A 238 -7.84 19.01 11.63
N LYS A 239 -7.38 18.76 10.41
CA LYS A 239 -7.89 19.42 9.20
C LYS A 239 -9.27 18.92 8.74
N GLY A 240 -9.89 17.99 9.48
CA GLY A 240 -11.27 17.55 9.35
C GLY A 240 -11.47 16.39 8.42
#